data_d925f05b94f38c503a6737ce548aa5f9
#
_entry.id   d925f05b94f38c503a6737ce548aa5f9
#
_cell.length_a   1.000
_cell.length_b   1.000
_cell.length_c   1.000
_cell.angle_alpha   90.00
_cell.angle_beta   90.00
_cell.angle_gamma   90.00
#
_symmetry.space_group_name_H-M   'P 1'
#
loop_
_entity.id
_entity.type
_entity.pdbx_description
1 polymer ?
#
loop_
_entity_poly.entity_id
_entity_poly.type
_entity_poly.pdbx_seq_one_letter_code
_entity_poly.pdbx_strand_id
1 'polypeptide(L)'
;LPSIFSSGVTQINILVGTIIASFQASAVSYLYYADRVYQINLAIAGIAIGTVILPQLSKHVLNNKKDKINLIQNKALELSLFLSIPAAIALLIASEEIISSLFGYGSFLEESVKNSAKALFYFAVGLPAFSLIKVFSTFFFARHNTKSPFYISLISVLLNIFISVTFFKEIGFIIIPIATTISSWFNAIFLFILLKKKNLFNFNLIFIDRFIRILIASIAMGIFFNFLINFFNDKLIYDEIFKSMYLIGVAVSGLTFYFFV
;
A
#
# COMPACT_ATOMS: atom_id res chain seq x y z
N LEU A 1 7.44 15.44 20.48
CA LEU A 1 7.26 14.13 21.13
C LEU A 1 6.25 13.21 20.42
N PRO A 2 4.97 13.60 20.10
CA PRO A 2 4.00 12.68 19.48
C PRO A 2 4.40 12.14 18.09
N SER A 3 5.18 12.87 17.30
CA SER A 3 5.66 12.42 15.99
C SER A 3 6.70 11.29 16.11
N ILE A 4 7.55 11.33 17.13
CA ILE A 4 8.51 10.26 17.45
C ILE A 4 7.74 9.00 17.89
N PHE A 5 6.71 9.17 18.70
CA PHE A 5 5.87 8.06 19.14
C PHE A 5 5.06 7.42 18.00
N SER A 6 4.61 8.20 17.01
CA SER A 6 3.88 7.61 15.87
C SER A 6 4.76 6.70 15.00
N SER A 7 6.03 7.03 14.84
CA SER A 7 7.02 6.14 14.20
C SER A 7 7.28 4.90 15.05
N GLY A 8 7.32 5.04 16.39
CA GLY A 8 7.47 3.94 17.33
C GLY A 8 6.33 2.93 17.27
N VAL A 9 5.08 3.37 17.11
CA VAL A 9 3.91 2.47 16.96
C VAL A 9 4.06 1.55 15.74
N THR A 10 4.56 2.06 14.62
CA THR A 10 4.81 1.26 13.42
C THR A 10 5.91 0.22 13.67
N GLN A 11 6.99 0.60 14.37
CA GLN A 11 8.09 -0.32 14.70
C GLN A 11 7.63 -1.43 15.64
N ILE A 12 6.79 -1.11 16.62
CA ILE A 12 6.18 -2.12 17.51
C ILE A 12 5.35 -3.12 16.69
N ASN A 13 4.56 -2.65 15.73
CA ASN A 13 3.77 -3.52 14.86
C ASN A 13 4.64 -4.51 14.06
N ILE A 14 5.72 -4.01 13.46
CA ILE A 14 6.68 -4.83 12.71
C ILE A 14 7.33 -5.86 13.65
N LEU A 15 7.77 -5.45 14.83
CA LEU A 15 8.42 -6.30 15.80
C LEU A 15 7.48 -7.44 16.27
N VAL A 16 6.25 -7.11 16.66
CA VAL A 16 5.26 -8.11 17.09
C VAL A 16 4.90 -9.04 15.93
N GLY A 17 4.70 -8.52 14.71
CA GLY A 17 4.48 -9.34 13.53
C GLY A 17 5.62 -10.33 13.27
N THR A 18 6.87 -9.89 13.43
CA THR A 18 8.06 -10.74 13.29
C THR A 18 8.12 -11.82 14.37
N ILE A 19 7.80 -11.48 15.64
CA ILE A 19 7.73 -12.46 16.73
C ILE A 19 6.66 -13.51 16.43
N ILE A 20 5.45 -13.12 16.00
CA ILE A 20 4.38 -14.06 15.65
C ILE A 20 4.82 -14.95 14.48
N ALA A 21 5.43 -14.36 13.43
CA ALA A 21 5.91 -15.10 12.28
C ALA A 21 6.99 -16.14 12.64
N SER A 22 7.82 -15.87 13.65
CA SER A 22 8.92 -16.76 14.05
C SER A 22 8.45 -18.13 14.59
N PHE A 23 7.17 -18.26 14.95
CA PHE A 23 6.58 -19.55 15.34
C PHE A 23 6.35 -20.52 14.17
N GLN A 24 6.52 -20.06 12.93
CA GLN A 24 6.43 -20.88 11.73
C GLN A 24 7.75 -20.79 10.94
N ALA A 25 8.31 -21.94 10.55
CA ALA A 25 9.57 -22.03 9.82
C ALA A 25 9.52 -21.17 8.52
N SER A 26 10.58 -20.43 8.28
CA SER A 26 10.78 -19.57 7.11
C SER A 26 9.76 -18.41 6.93
N ALA A 27 8.73 -18.31 7.76
CA ALA A 27 7.66 -17.31 7.62
C ALA A 27 8.18 -15.87 7.69
N VAL A 28 9.15 -15.60 8.58
CA VAL A 28 9.80 -14.28 8.69
C VAL A 28 10.44 -13.89 7.36
N SER A 29 11.10 -14.85 6.70
CA SER A 29 11.73 -14.64 5.39
C SER A 29 10.68 -14.33 4.31
N TYR A 30 9.61 -15.12 4.23
CA TYR A 30 8.53 -14.91 3.25
C TYR A 30 7.90 -13.52 3.38
N LEU A 31 7.60 -13.12 4.61
CA LEU A 31 7.05 -11.79 4.89
C LEU A 31 8.03 -10.67 4.56
N TYR A 32 9.32 -10.87 4.85
CA TYR A 32 10.35 -9.88 4.57
C TYR A 32 10.46 -9.56 3.07
N TYR A 33 10.50 -10.59 2.20
CA TYR A 33 10.58 -10.38 0.76
C TYR A 33 9.31 -9.74 0.20
N ALA A 34 8.12 -10.16 0.65
CA ALA A 34 6.86 -9.54 0.28
C ALA A 34 6.79 -8.06 0.70
N ASP A 35 7.22 -7.77 1.93
CA ASP A 35 7.26 -6.42 2.50
C ASP A 35 8.14 -5.47 1.65
N ARG A 36 9.31 -5.93 1.19
CA ARG A 36 10.20 -5.12 0.35
C ARG A 36 9.55 -4.69 -0.95
N VAL A 37 8.80 -5.57 -1.59
CA VAL A 37 8.15 -5.27 -2.88
C VAL A 37 7.05 -4.23 -2.71
N TYR A 38 6.15 -4.40 -1.74
CA TYR A 38 5.07 -3.43 -1.58
C TYR A 38 5.56 -2.08 -1.04
N GLN A 39 6.63 -2.04 -0.23
CA GLN A 39 7.21 -0.80 0.31
C GLN A 39 7.73 0.14 -0.79
N ILE A 40 8.25 -0.39 -1.90
CA ILE A 40 8.70 0.43 -3.05
C ILE A 40 7.51 1.26 -3.57
N ASN A 41 6.38 0.63 -3.80
CA ASN A 41 5.17 1.31 -4.28
C ASN A 41 4.62 2.29 -3.24
N LEU A 42 4.65 1.91 -1.96
CA LEU A 42 4.22 2.78 -0.86
C LEU A 42 5.10 4.03 -0.75
N ALA A 43 6.40 3.90 -0.95
CA ALA A 43 7.34 5.04 -0.91
C ALA A 43 6.98 6.09 -1.97
N ILE A 44 6.65 5.64 -3.18
CA ILE A 44 6.28 6.54 -4.29
C ILE A 44 4.88 7.14 -4.05
N ALA A 45 3.87 6.30 -3.82
CA ALA A 45 2.46 6.71 -3.78
C ALA A 45 2.03 7.38 -2.47
N GLY A 46 2.73 7.15 -1.37
CA GLY A 46 2.35 7.67 -0.06
C GLY A 46 3.35 8.66 0.50
N ILE A 47 4.62 8.25 0.63
CA ILE A 47 5.63 9.06 1.32
C ILE A 47 6.04 10.28 0.49
N ALA A 48 6.33 10.10 -0.81
CA ALA A 48 6.74 11.20 -1.68
C ALA A 48 5.65 12.29 -1.76
N ILE A 49 4.39 11.88 -1.92
CA ILE A 49 3.25 12.82 -1.95
C ILE A 49 3.10 13.53 -0.60
N GLY A 50 3.16 12.80 0.51
CA GLY A 50 3.05 13.37 1.85
C GLY A 50 4.12 14.41 2.14
N THR A 51 5.37 14.16 1.73
CA THR A 51 6.49 15.09 1.96
C THR A 51 6.37 16.38 1.15
N VAL A 52 5.92 16.30 -0.10
CA VAL A 52 5.73 17.48 -0.97
C VAL A 52 4.51 18.31 -0.54
N ILE A 53 3.44 17.66 -0.13
CA ILE A 53 2.17 18.32 0.21
C ILE A 53 2.23 19.01 1.58
N LEU A 54 2.95 18.46 2.55
CA LEU A 54 2.98 19.00 3.92
C LEU A 54 3.38 20.48 4.00
N PRO A 55 4.48 20.95 3.38
CA PRO A 55 4.87 22.36 3.44
C PRO A 55 3.84 23.28 2.76
N GLN A 56 3.33 22.87 1.61
CA GLN A 56 2.33 23.65 0.87
C GLN A 56 1.03 23.79 1.67
N LEU A 57 0.55 22.69 2.24
CA LEU A 57 -0.66 22.66 3.01
C LEU A 57 -0.52 23.51 4.29
N SER A 58 0.59 23.37 5.01
CA SER A 58 0.88 24.15 6.24
C SER A 58 0.88 25.66 5.96
N LYS A 59 1.49 26.10 4.86
CA LYS A 59 1.48 27.52 4.45
C LYS A 59 0.05 28.05 4.22
N HIS A 60 -0.82 27.28 3.62
CA HIS A 60 -2.20 27.72 3.36
C HIS A 60 -3.10 27.59 4.59
N VAL A 61 -2.82 26.64 5.47
CA VAL A 61 -3.50 26.52 6.78
C VAL A 61 -3.22 27.74 7.64
N LEU A 62 -1.96 28.17 7.75
CA LEU A 62 -1.58 29.41 8.49
C LEU A 62 -2.26 30.66 7.94
N ASN A 63 -2.46 30.73 6.63
CA ASN A 63 -3.10 31.86 5.96
C ASN A 63 -4.62 31.75 5.84
N ASN A 64 -5.25 30.73 6.46
CA ASN A 64 -6.69 30.46 6.43
C ASN A 64 -7.34 30.43 5.02
N LYS A 65 -6.58 30.02 3.96
CA LYS A 65 -7.03 29.96 2.57
C LYS A 65 -7.76 28.65 2.29
N LYS A 66 -9.03 28.54 2.74
CA LYS A 66 -9.84 27.30 2.67
C LYS A 66 -9.90 26.67 1.30
N ASP A 67 -10.13 27.46 0.24
CA ASP A 67 -10.23 26.95 -1.14
C ASP A 67 -8.93 26.29 -1.62
N LYS A 68 -7.78 26.95 -1.32
CA LYS A 68 -6.46 26.40 -1.67
C LYS A 68 -6.13 25.14 -0.86
N ILE A 69 -6.50 25.10 0.43
CA ILE A 69 -6.38 23.93 1.28
C ILE A 69 -7.13 22.75 0.65
N ASN A 70 -8.41 22.96 0.32
CA ASN A 70 -9.26 21.91 -0.25
C ASN A 70 -8.73 21.43 -1.62
N LEU A 71 -8.29 22.35 -2.48
CA LEU A 71 -7.67 22.00 -3.76
C LEU A 71 -6.44 21.11 -3.60
N ILE A 72 -5.51 21.48 -2.70
CA ILE A 72 -4.28 20.72 -2.46
C ILE A 72 -4.58 19.34 -1.88
N GLN A 73 -5.54 19.26 -0.95
CA GLN A 73 -5.96 17.99 -0.36
C GLN A 73 -6.55 17.03 -1.39
N ASN A 74 -7.45 17.52 -2.26
CA ASN A 74 -8.04 16.68 -3.32
C ASN A 74 -6.98 16.24 -4.34
N LYS A 75 -6.06 17.12 -4.75
CA LYS A 75 -4.93 16.76 -5.62
C LYS A 75 -4.01 15.71 -5.00
N ALA A 76 -3.73 15.82 -3.70
CA ALA A 76 -2.91 14.84 -2.99
C ALA A 76 -3.55 13.45 -2.99
N LEU A 77 -4.87 13.38 -2.75
CA LEU A 77 -5.62 12.12 -2.80
C LEU A 77 -5.66 11.56 -4.22
N GLU A 78 -5.97 12.40 -5.21
CA GLU A 78 -5.98 12.02 -6.62
C GLU A 78 -4.65 11.38 -7.03
N LEU A 79 -3.53 12.04 -6.75
CA LEU A 79 -2.21 11.54 -7.12
C LEU A 79 -1.83 10.26 -6.35
N SER A 80 -2.20 10.18 -5.07
CA SER A 80 -1.94 8.99 -4.25
C SER A 80 -2.69 7.76 -4.79
N LEU A 81 -3.97 7.93 -5.15
CA LEU A 81 -4.80 6.85 -5.69
C LEU A 81 -4.43 6.52 -7.12
N PHE A 82 -4.07 7.51 -7.94
CA PHE A 82 -3.57 7.33 -9.30
C PHE A 82 -2.32 6.43 -9.37
N LEU A 83 -1.46 6.49 -8.36
CA LEU A 83 -0.27 5.63 -8.30
C LEU A 83 -0.53 4.31 -7.56
N SER A 84 -1.30 4.32 -6.46
CA SER A 84 -1.45 3.14 -5.62
C SER A 84 -2.44 2.11 -6.14
N ILE A 85 -3.53 2.52 -6.81
CA ILE A 85 -4.54 1.58 -7.30
C ILE A 85 -4.01 0.70 -8.44
N PRO A 86 -3.42 1.25 -9.52
CA PRO A 86 -2.86 0.40 -10.58
C PRO A 86 -1.70 -0.47 -10.09
N ALA A 87 -0.86 0.05 -9.19
CA ALA A 87 0.20 -0.73 -8.56
C ALA A 87 -0.36 -1.90 -7.74
N ALA A 88 -1.42 -1.67 -6.95
CA ALA A 88 -2.09 -2.73 -6.20
C ALA A 88 -2.64 -3.82 -7.13
N ILE A 89 -3.31 -3.43 -8.22
CA ILE A 89 -3.87 -4.37 -9.21
C ILE A 89 -2.74 -5.18 -9.88
N ALA A 90 -1.64 -4.56 -10.27
CA ALA A 90 -0.49 -5.26 -10.85
C ALA A 90 0.12 -6.27 -9.86
N LEU A 91 0.29 -5.89 -8.59
CA LEU A 91 0.78 -6.79 -7.55
C LEU A 91 -0.20 -7.93 -7.23
N LEU A 92 -1.51 -7.70 -7.31
CA LEU A 92 -2.52 -8.74 -7.12
C LEU A 92 -2.49 -9.78 -8.24
N ILE A 93 -2.31 -9.33 -9.49
CA ILE A 93 -2.33 -10.20 -10.67
C ILE A 93 -1.04 -11.01 -10.79
N ALA A 94 0.11 -10.37 -10.59
CA ALA A 94 1.42 -10.94 -10.88
C ALA A 94 2.30 -11.08 -9.63
N SER A 95 1.71 -11.36 -8.46
CA SER A 95 2.48 -11.50 -7.21
C SER A 95 3.54 -12.61 -7.30
N GLU A 96 3.25 -13.74 -7.94
CA GLU A 96 4.16 -14.86 -8.05
C GLU A 96 5.28 -14.56 -9.06
N GLU A 97 4.94 -14.04 -10.23
CA GLU A 97 5.88 -13.65 -11.27
C GLU A 97 6.83 -12.55 -10.79
N ILE A 98 6.31 -11.58 -10.02
CA ILE A 98 7.12 -10.50 -9.44
C ILE A 98 8.10 -11.05 -8.42
N ILE A 99 7.66 -11.86 -7.47
CA ILE A 99 8.55 -12.47 -6.47
C ILE A 99 9.55 -13.41 -7.14
N SER A 100 9.11 -14.24 -8.09
CA SER A 100 9.96 -15.15 -8.85
C SER A 100 11.03 -14.39 -9.62
N SER A 101 10.67 -13.32 -10.31
CA SER A 101 11.59 -12.53 -11.13
C SER A 101 12.60 -11.72 -10.32
N LEU A 102 12.23 -11.29 -9.11
CA LEU A 102 13.12 -10.52 -8.25
C LEU A 102 14.02 -11.39 -7.37
N PHE A 103 13.49 -12.50 -6.85
CA PHE A 103 14.17 -13.27 -5.79
C PHE A 103 14.28 -14.75 -6.10
N GLY A 104 13.56 -15.31 -7.08
CA GLY A 104 13.50 -16.73 -7.41
C GLY A 104 14.78 -17.24 -8.10
N TYR A 105 15.93 -17.11 -7.44
CA TYR A 105 17.24 -17.55 -7.93
C TYR A 105 18.05 -18.22 -6.81
N GLY A 106 18.93 -19.13 -7.19
CA GLY A 106 19.85 -19.78 -6.27
C GLY A 106 19.17 -20.60 -5.19
N SER A 107 19.35 -20.24 -3.94
CA SER A 107 18.75 -20.94 -2.78
C SER A 107 17.32 -20.54 -2.46
N PHE A 108 16.73 -19.57 -3.18
CA PHE A 108 15.33 -19.15 -2.96
C PHE A 108 14.40 -20.04 -3.78
N LEU A 109 13.95 -21.13 -3.17
CA LEU A 109 13.19 -22.20 -3.83
C LEU A 109 11.80 -21.73 -4.30
N GLU A 110 11.20 -22.46 -5.22
CA GLU A 110 9.86 -22.20 -5.75
C GLU A 110 8.78 -22.13 -4.64
N GLU A 111 8.90 -22.97 -3.60
CA GLU A 111 8.03 -22.90 -2.43
C GLU A 111 8.14 -21.54 -1.71
N SER A 112 9.36 -21.01 -1.60
CA SER A 112 9.60 -19.68 -1.00
C SER A 112 9.00 -18.57 -1.85
N VAL A 113 9.05 -18.71 -3.20
CA VAL A 113 8.38 -17.81 -4.13
C VAL A 113 6.88 -17.81 -3.89
N LYS A 114 6.24 -18.99 -3.90
CA LYS A 114 4.79 -19.13 -3.71
C LYS A 114 4.31 -18.57 -2.36
N ASN A 115 5.05 -18.84 -1.28
CA ASN A 115 4.67 -18.35 0.05
C ASN A 115 4.87 -16.83 0.19
N SER A 116 5.96 -16.29 -0.36
CA SER A 116 6.18 -14.83 -0.37
C SER A 116 5.17 -14.12 -1.28
N ALA A 117 4.79 -14.72 -2.41
CA ALA A 117 3.78 -14.20 -3.32
C ALA A 117 2.39 -14.15 -2.67
N LYS A 118 2.00 -15.19 -1.91
CA LYS A 118 0.76 -15.17 -1.11
C LYS A 118 0.74 -14.01 -0.11
N ALA A 119 1.86 -13.77 0.59
CA ALA A 119 1.96 -12.63 1.50
C ALA A 119 1.86 -11.29 0.75
N LEU A 120 2.54 -11.17 -0.40
CA LEU A 120 2.49 -9.97 -1.25
C LEU A 120 1.08 -9.69 -1.76
N PHE A 121 0.34 -10.72 -2.17
CA PHE A 121 -1.05 -10.59 -2.60
C PHE A 121 -1.91 -9.89 -1.54
N TYR A 122 -1.85 -10.32 -0.28
CA TYR A 122 -2.61 -9.68 0.79
C TYR A 122 -2.10 -8.27 1.14
N PHE A 123 -0.80 -8.02 1.08
CA PHE A 123 -0.27 -6.66 1.23
C PHE A 123 -0.72 -5.73 0.11
N ALA A 124 -0.84 -6.24 -1.13
CA ALA A 124 -1.29 -5.47 -2.28
C ALA A 124 -2.73 -4.95 -2.11
N VAL A 125 -3.64 -5.74 -1.51
CA VAL A 125 -4.99 -5.27 -1.15
C VAL A 125 -4.94 -4.08 -0.18
N GLY A 126 -3.93 -4.03 0.67
CA GLY A 126 -3.71 -2.94 1.64
C GLY A 126 -3.01 -1.70 1.06
N LEU A 127 -2.38 -1.80 -0.10
CA LEU A 127 -1.52 -0.73 -0.64
C LEU A 127 -2.24 0.63 -0.78
N PRO A 128 -3.47 0.72 -1.31
CA PRO A 128 -4.19 1.99 -1.34
C PRO A 128 -4.47 2.54 0.06
N ALA A 129 -4.81 1.68 1.03
CA ALA A 129 -5.04 2.10 2.41
C ALA A 129 -3.77 2.66 3.05
N PHE A 130 -2.61 2.01 2.87
CA PHE A 130 -1.32 2.51 3.37
C PHE A 130 -0.99 3.88 2.80
N SER A 131 -1.23 4.10 1.51
CA SER A 131 -1.02 5.39 0.85
C SER A 131 -1.96 6.46 1.39
N LEU A 132 -3.25 6.14 1.55
CA LEU A 132 -4.24 7.05 2.14
C LEU A 132 -3.90 7.43 3.58
N ILE A 133 -3.41 6.51 4.41
CA ILE A 133 -2.98 6.81 5.78
C ILE A 133 -1.89 7.90 5.77
N LYS A 134 -0.90 7.80 4.87
CA LYS A 134 0.17 8.81 4.75
C LYS A 134 -0.39 10.18 4.37
N VAL A 135 -1.27 10.23 3.38
CA VAL A 135 -1.90 11.47 2.91
C VAL A 135 -2.82 12.08 3.99
N PHE A 136 -3.70 11.30 4.59
CA PHE A 136 -4.61 11.80 5.64
C PHE A 136 -3.86 12.26 6.88
N SER A 137 -2.82 11.54 7.30
CA SER A 137 -1.97 11.95 8.41
C SER A 137 -1.31 13.29 8.14
N THR A 138 -0.85 13.55 6.91
CA THR A 138 -0.30 14.84 6.48
C THR A 138 -1.30 15.98 6.65
N PHE A 139 -2.60 15.74 6.43
CA PHE A 139 -3.63 16.76 6.62
C PHE A 139 -3.81 17.16 8.09
N PHE A 140 -3.61 16.23 9.01
CA PHE A 140 -3.57 16.52 10.44
C PHE A 140 -2.28 17.20 10.84
N PHE A 141 -1.12 16.75 10.34
CA PHE A 141 0.19 17.31 10.67
C PHE A 141 0.32 18.78 10.24
N ALA A 142 -0.22 19.12 9.06
CA ALA A 142 -0.26 20.50 8.58
C ALA A 142 -1.01 21.46 9.54
N ARG A 143 -1.83 20.92 10.44
CA ARG A 143 -2.58 21.66 11.48
C ARG A 143 -2.01 21.45 12.88
N HIS A 144 -0.78 21.00 12.99
CA HIS A 144 -0.11 20.65 14.25
C HIS A 144 -0.86 19.60 15.11
N ASN A 145 -1.79 18.88 14.52
CA ASN A 145 -2.53 17.82 15.19
C ASN A 145 -1.86 16.44 14.95
N THR A 146 -0.87 16.12 15.75
CA THR A 146 -0.20 14.81 15.72
C THR A 146 -0.90 13.75 16.58
N LYS A 147 -1.74 14.21 17.54
CA LYS A 147 -2.42 13.32 18.48
C LYS A 147 -3.46 12.42 17.79
N SER A 148 -4.26 12.99 16.89
CA SER A 148 -5.36 12.23 16.25
C SER A 148 -4.84 11.05 15.41
N PRO A 149 -3.85 11.21 14.49
CA PRO A 149 -3.27 10.07 13.78
C PRO A 149 -2.58 9.07 14.71
N PHE A 150 -1.93 9.53 15.77
CA PHE A 150 -1.28 8.66 16.75
C PHE A 150 -2.28 7.69 17.42
N TYR A 151 -3.38 8.21 17.98
CA TYR A 151 -4.36 7.35 18.65
C TYR A 151 -5.04 6.37 17.70
N ILE A 152 -5.38 6.80 16.48
CA ILE A 152 -5.97 5.93 15.47
C ILE A 152 -4.96 4.83 15.07
N SER A 153 -3.70 5.19 14.86
CA SER A 153 -2.64 4.21 14.55
C SER A 153 -2.42 3.22 15.69
N LEU A 154 -2.46 3.69 16.94
CA LEU A 154 -2.34 2.82 18.12
C LEU A 154 -3.47 1.79 18.16
N ILE A 155 -4.72 2.21 17.98
CA ILE A 155 -5.88 1.30 17.94
C ILE A 155 -5.75 0.31 16.77
N SER A 156 -5.29 0.78 15.60
CA SER A 156 -5.08 -0.07 14.43
C SER A 156 -4.01 -1.14 14.67
N VAL A 157 -2.93 -0.80 15.37
CA VAL A 157 -1.88 -1.78 15.73
C VAL A 157 -2.41 -2.80 16.74
N LEU A 158 -3.18 -2.37 17.74
CA LEU A 158 -3.82 -3.29 18.68
C LEU A 158 -4.79 -4.25 17.95
N LEU A 159 -5.55 -3.75 16.98
CA LEU A 159 -6.42 -4.57 16.13
C LEU A 159 -5.61 -5.58 15.30
N ASN A 160 -4.50 -5.15 14.69
CA ASN A 160 -3.59 -6.01 13.95
C ASN A 160 -3.07 -7.16 14.82
N ILE A 161 -2.54 -6.82 16.01
CA ILE A 161 -2.00 -7.81 16.96
C ILE A 161 -3.10 -8.78 17.39
N PHE A 162 -4.27 -8.27 17.72
CA PHE A 162 -5.41 -9.09 18.13
C PHE A 162 -5.79 -10.12 17.05
N ILE A 163 -5.97 -9.67 15.79
CA ILE A 163 -6.31 -10.56 14.67
C ILE A 163 -5.18 -11.56 14.43
N SER A 164 -3.93 -11.10 14.39
CA SER A 164 -2.77 -11.97 14.13
C SER A 164 -2.63 -13.07 15.17
N VAL A 165 -2.72 -12.73 16.46
CA VAL A 165 -2.56 -13.73 17.55
C VAL A 165 -3.73 -14.71 17.57
N THR A 166 -4.96 -14.22 17.39
CA THR A 166 -6.17 -15.07 17.47
C THR A 166 -6.20 -16.12 16.38
N PHE A 167 -5.89 -15.74 15.13
CA PHE A 167 -6.05 -16.61 13.98
C PHE A 167 -4.75 -17.27 13.49
N PHE A 168 -3.61 -17.01 14.13
CA PHE A 168 -2.32 -17.57 13.69
C PHE A 168 -2.32 -19.11 13.69
N LYS A 169 -2.93 -19.75 14.66
CA LYS A 169 -2.97 -21.23 14.75
C LYS A 169 -3.77 -21.87 13.62
N GLU A 170 -4.77 -21.16 13.08
CA GLU A 170 -5.68 -21.69 12.05
C GLU A 170 -5.16 -21.40 10.64
N ILE A 171 -4.64 -20.19 10.42
CA ILE A 171 -4.28 -19.65 9.09
C ILE A 171 -2.76 -19.69 8.84
N GLY A 172 -1.96 -19.74 9.92
CA GLY A 172 -0.51 -19.64 9.84
C GLY A 172 -0.03 -18.22 9.56
N PHE A 173 1.18 -18.08 9.01
CA PHE A 173 1.84 -16.76 8.80
C PHE A 173 1.06 -15.79 7.89
N ILE A 174 0.21 -16.31 7.01
CA ILE A 174 -0.60 -15.49 6.08
C ILE A 174 -1.57 -14.58 6.83
N ILE A 175 -1.95 -14.90 8.07
CA ILE A 175 -2.80 -14.01 8.87
C ILE A 175 -2.14 -12.64 9.11
N ILE A 176 -0.80 -12.56 9.14
CA ILE A 176 -0.07 -11.31 9.41
C ILE A 176 -0.30 -10.26 8.31
N PRO A 177 -0.09 -10.54 7.00
CA PRO A 177 -0.45 -9.60 5.96
C PRO A 177 -1.95 -9.32 5.86
N ILE A 178 -2.81 -10.30 6.14
CA ILE A 178 -4.27 -10.09 6.20
C ILE A 178 -4.63 -9.12 7.32
N ALA A 179 -4.15 -9.35 8.55
CA ALA A 179 -4.39 -8.48 9.70
C ALA A 179 -3.85 -7.06 9.46
N THR A 180 -2.68 -6.97 8.83
CA THR A 180 -2.05 -5.69 8.45
C THR A 180 -2.91 -4.92 7.45
N THR A 181 -3.47 -5.60 6.47
CA THR A 181 -4.38 -5.00 5.48
C THR A 181 -5.69 -4.53 6.12
N ILE A 182 -6.33 -5.38 6.93
CA ILE A 182 -7.58 -5.02 7.63
C ILE A 182 -7.36 -3.82 8.56
N SER A 183 -6.30 -3.86 9.36
CA SER A 183 -5.99 -2.76 10.29
C SER A 183 -5.63 -1.47 9.59
N SER A 184 -5.03 -1.54 8.40
CA SER A 184 -4.70 -0.37 7.59
C SER A 184 -5.93 0.26 6.95
N TRP A 185 -6.87 -0.52 6.44
CA TRP A 185 -8.16 -0.02 6.00
C TRP A 185 -8.96 0.60 7.14
N PHE A 186 -8.97 -0.04 8.31
CA PHE A 186 -9.56 0.55 9.52
C PHE A 186 -8.93 1.92 9.82
N ASN A 187 -7.60 2.02 9.84
CA ASN A 187 -6.88 3.27 10.08
C ASN A 187 -7.26 4.36 9.06
N ALA A 188 -7.20 4.04 7.76
CA ALA A 188 -7.53 4.98 6.69
C ALA A 188 -8.98 5.51 6.80
N ILE A 189 -9.94 4.61 7.05
CA ILE A 189 -11.36 4.95 7.20
C ILE A 189 -11.57 5.85 8.43
N PHE A 190 -10.98 5.53 9.57
CA PHE A 190 -11.14 6.34 10.78
C PHE A 190 -10.46 7.71 10.67
N LEU A 191 -9.29 7.80 10.03
CA LEU A 191 -8.67 9.09 9.72
C LEU A 191 -9.60 9.94 8.83
N PHE A 192 -10.17 9.33 7.80
CA PHE A 192 -11.11 10.01 6.91
C PHE A 192 -12.36 10.49 7.64
N ILE A 193 -13.01 9.62 8.44
CA ILE A 193 -14.19 9.98 9.24
C ILE A 193 -13.86 11.15 10.17
N LEU A 194 -12.71 11.12 10.82
CA LEU A 194 -12.31 12.20 11.73
C LEU A 194 -12.03 13.51 11.00
N LEU A 195 -11.44 13.47 9.78
CA LEU A 195 -11.29 14.65 8.92
C LEU A 195 -12.64 15.28 8.56
N LYS A 196 -13.61 14.44 8.20
CA LYS A 196 -14.98 14.88 7.89
C LYS A 196 -15.68 15.46 9.12
N LYS A 197 -15.65 14.77 10.26
CA LYS A 197 -16.27 15.21 11.52
C LYS A 197 -15.74 16.56 12.00
N LYS A 198 -14.45 16.83 11.76
CA LYS A 198 -13.82 18.11 12.11
C LYS A 198 -13.94 19.19 11.02
N ASN A 199 -14.67 18.94 9.93
CA ASN A 199 -14.78 19.84 8.77
C ASN A 199 -13.42 20.28 8.20
N LEU A 200 -12.43 19.38 8.22
CA LEU A 200 -11.07 19.64 7.76
C LEU A 200 -10.83 19.23 6.31
N PHE A 201 -11.76 18.51 5.71
CA PHE A 201 -11.68 18.01 4.34
C PHE A 201 -13.05 17.87 3.69
N ASN A 202 -13.16 18.29 2.43
CA ASN A 202 -14.31 18.08 1.58
C ASN A 202 -13.90 17.59 0.20
N PHE A 203 -14.68 16.62 -0.34
CA PHE A 203 -14.50 16.21 -1.72
C PHE A 203 -14.96 17.32 -2.68
N ASN A 204 -14.16 17.52 -3.73
CA ASN A 204 -14.56 18.29 -4.89
C ASN A 204 -15.23 17.34 -5.91
N LEU A 205 -16.25 17.79 -6.63
CA LEU A 205 -16.89 17.03 -7.71
C LEU A 205 -15.89 16.60 -8.79
N ILE A 206 -14.91 17.45 -9.09
CA ILE A 206 -13.83 17.15 -10.02
C ILE A 206 -13.02 15.93 -9.55
N PHE A 207 -12.77 15.81 -8.24
CA PHE A 207 -12.06 14.65 -7.68
C PHE A 207 -12.85 13.36 -7.89
N ILE A 208 -14.17 13.39 -7.69
CA ILE A 208 -15.02 12.20 -7.84
C ILE A 208 -14.98 11.69 -9.29
N ASP A 209 -15.11 12.59 -10.28
CA ASP A 209 -15.00 12.23 -11.71
C ASP A 209 -13.64 11.61 -12.03
N ARG A 210 -12.55 12.23 -11.58
CA ARG A 210 -11.20 11.73 -11.79
C ARG A 210 -10.95 10.40 -11.07
N PHE A 211 -11.47 10.22 -9.87
CA PHE A 211 -11.36 8.96 -9.14
C PHE A 211 -12.03 7.80 -9.90
N ILE A 212 -13.21 8.05 -10.48
CA ILE A 212 -13.90 7.04 -11.31
C ILE A 212 -13.06 6.69 -12.53
N ARG A 213 -12.46 7.69 -13.20
CA ARG A 213 -11.55 7.45 -14.34
C ARG A 213 -10.32 6.64 -13.92
N ILE A 214 -9.70 6.96 -12.79
CA ILE A 214 -8.58 6.20 -12.24
C ILE A 214 -8.99 4.74 -12.02
N LEU A 215 -10.16 4.47 -11.45
CA LEU A 215 -10.65 3.11 -11.24
C LEU A 215 -10.85 2.36 -12.56
N ILE A 216 -11.53 2.99 -13.54
CA ILE A 216 -11.77 2.39 -14.85
C ILE A 216 -10.45 2.09 -15.57
N ALA A 217 -9.55 3.07 -15.63
CA ALA A 217 -8.24 2.91 -16.25
C ALA A 217 -7.40 1.82 -15.56
N SER A 218 -7.45 1.75 -14.22
CA SER A 218 -6.73 0.73 -13.46
C SER A 218 -7.28 -0.67 -13.70
N ILE A 219 -8.61 -0.83 -13.80
CA ILE A 219 -9.26 -2.11 -14.13
C ILE A 219 -8.91 -2.51 -15.56
N ALA A 220 -9.01 -1.59 -16.53
CA ALA A 220 -8.64 -1.84 -17.92
C ALA A 220 -7.17 -2.26 -18.05
N MET A 221 -6.26 -1.54 -17.35
CA MET A 221 -4.86 -1.92 -17.25
C MET A 221 -4.71 -3.32 -16.63
N GLY A 222 -5.44 -3.64 -15.58
CA GLY A 222 -5.39 -4.96 -14.94
C GLY A 222 -5.79 -6.08 -15.88
N ILE A 223 -6.85 -5.91 -16.67
CA ILE A 223 -7.28 -6.89 -17.68
C ILE A 223 -6.19 -7.07 -18.74
N PHE A 224 -5.64 -5.97 -19.26
CA PHE A 224 -4.56 -6.02 -20.25
C PHE A 224 -3.28 -6.66 -19.66
N PHE A 225 -2.93 -6.31 -18.44
CA PHE A 225 -1.78 -6.88 -17.74
C PHE A 225 -1.92 -8.38 -17.51
N ASN A 226 -3.09 -8.84 -17.06
CA ASN A 226 -3.41 -10.26 -16.92
C ASN A 226 -3.34 -11.01 -18.26
N PHE A 227 -3.82 -10.40 -19.33
CA PHE A 227 -3.68 -10.97 -20.68
C PHE A 227 -2.20 -11.15 -21.06
N LEU A 228 -1.35 -10.15 -20.81
CA LEU A 228 0.09 -10.25 -21.10
C LEU A 228 0.80 -11.30 -20.23
N ILE A 229 0.48 -11.38 -18.94
CA ILE A 229 1.04 -12.41 -18.03
C ILE A 229 0.69 -13.81 -18.59
N ASN A 230 -0.56 -14.05 -18.96
CA ASN A 230 -0.96 -15.34 -19.53
C ASN A 230 -0.32 -15.61 -20.89
N PHE A 231 -0.18 -14.59 -21.74
CA PHE A 231 0.46 -14.72 -23.05
C PHE A 231 1.95 -15.08 -22.95
N PHE A 232 2.66 -14.53 -21.97
CA PHE A 232 4.08 -14.81 -21.72
C PHE A 232 4.30 -15.84 -20.60
N ASN A 233 3.27 -16.63 -20.23
CA ASN A 233 3.35 -17.57 -19.12
C ASN A 233 4.57 -18.50 -19.21
N ASP A 234 4.84 -19.10 -20.39
CA ASP A 234 5.99 -19.98 -20.62
C ASP A 234 7.36 -19.29 -20.41
N LYS A 235 7.39 -17.95 -20.46
CA LYS A 235 8.58 -17.13 -20.27
C LYS A 235 8.71 -16.55 -18.85
N LEU A 236 7.68 -16.73 -18.03
CA LEU A 236 7.62 -16.22 -16.66
C LEU A 236 7.70 -17.34 -15.62
N ILE A 237 7.87 -18.59 -16.03
CA ILE A 237 8.04 -19.74 -15.13
C ILE A 237 9.32 -19.59 -14.30
N TYR A 238 9.34 -20.30 -13.15
CA TYR A 238 10.42 -20.21 -12.16
C TYR A 238 11.81 -20.51 -12.75
N ASP A 239 11.94 -21.49 -13.61
CA ASP A 239 13.23 -21.95 -14.17
C ASP A 239 13.75 -21.10 -15.35
N GLU A 240 12.96 -20.16 -15.87
CA GLU A 240 13.35 -19.33 -17.01
C GLU A 240 14.38 -18.26 -16.61
N ILE A 241 15.52 -18.24 -17.31
CA ILE A 241 16.66 -17.34 -17.00
C ILE A 241 16.30 -15.87 -17.25
N PHE A 242 15.54 -15.59 -18.31
CA PHE A 242 15.20 -14.23 -18.75
C PHE A 242 13.85 -13.73 -18.22
N LYS A 243 13.22 -14.43 -17.26
CA LYS A 243 11.90 -14.07 -16.71
C LYS A 243 11.80 -12.62 -16.25
N SER A 244 12.87 -12.05 -15.66
CA SER A 244 12.89 -10.64 -15.22
C SER A 244 12.79 -9.66 -16.38
N MET A 245 13.41 -9.95 -17.53
CA MET A 245 13.32 -9.10 -18.71
C MET A 245 11.90 -9.12 -19.30
N TYR A 246 11.29 -10.30 -19.38
CA TYR A 246 9.91 -10.43 -19.83
C TYR A 246 8.93 -9.70 -18.89
N LEU A 247 9.10 -9.87 -17.57
CA LEU A 247 8.28 -9.17 -16.60
C LEU A 247 8.41 -7.65 -16.70
N ILE A 248 9.63 -7.12 -16.88
CA ILE A 248 9.85 -5.68 -17.08
C ILE A 248 9.12 -5.22 -18.35
N GLY A 249 9.22 -5.96 -19.45
CA GLY A 249 8.51 -5.64 -20.70
C GLY A 249 6.98 -5.60 -20.50
N VAL A 250 6.43 -6.59 -19.79
CA VAL A 250 5.00 -6.66 -19.46
C VAL A 250 4.60 -5.50 -18.53
N ALA A 251 5.40 -5.18 -17.52
CA ALA A 251 5.14 -4.08 -16.59
C ALA A 251 5.16 -2.70 -17.29
N VAL A 252 6.16 -2.47 -18.16
CA VAL A 252 6.25 -1.24 -18.95
C VAL A 252 5.06 -1.12 -19.91
N SER A 253 4.67 -2.21 -20.56
CA SER A 253 3.49 -2.24 -21.45
C SER A 253 2.20 -1.95 -20.70
N GLY A 254 2.01 -2.53 -19.51
CA GLY A 254 0.87 -2.25 -18.64
C GLY A 254 0.84 -0.79 -18.17
N LEU A 255 1.98 -0.23 -17.76
CA LEU A 255 2.10 1.18 -17.39
C LEU A 255 1.78 2.13 -18.56
N THR A 256 2.33 1.86 -19.74
CA THR A 256 2.05 2.68 -20.93
C THR A 256 0.56 2.63 -21.28
N PHE A 257 -0.06 1.47 -21.25
CA PHE A 257 -1.49 1.32 -21.45
C PHE A 257 -2.30 2.13 -20.45
N TYR A 258 -1.94 2.10 -19.15
CA TYR A 258 -2.61 2.88 -18.11
C TYR A 258 -2.58 4.39 -18.36
N PHE A 259 -1.48 4.92 -18.91
CA PHE A 259 -1.35 6.35 -19.23
C PHE A 259 -2.12 6.76 -20.48
N PHE A 260 -2.43 5.82 -21.39
CA PHE A 260 -3.18 6.11 -22.61
C PHE A 260 -4.70 6.02 -22.44
N VAL A 261 -5.17 5.29 -21.44
CA VAL A 261 -6.60 5.15 -21.08
C VAL A 261 -7.00 6.20 -20.05
#